data_f6d34703b7d92789caa398b49562b876
#
_entry.id   f6d34703b7d92789caa398b49562b876
#
_cell.length_a   1.000
_cell.length_b   1.000
_cell.length_c   1.000
_cell.angle_alpha   90.00
_cell.angle_beta   90.00
_cell.angle_gamma   90.00
#
_symmetry.space_group_name_H-M   'P 1'
#
loop_
_entity.id
_entity.type
_entity.pdbx_description
1 polymer ?
#
loop_
_entity_poly.entity_id
_entity_poly.type
_entity_poly.pdbx_seq_one_letter_code
_entity_poly.pdbx_strand_id
1 'polypeptide(L)'
;SPGVTGPTGLTGSPGVTGPTGLTGSSGVTGPTGLTGSPGITGATGLTGATGPTGVIGPITTTNLLFYTFSDGEKLIYTDSDGIAQYGTTHILPPDEVSYINLFINGILQPQPLYQVSNGQLTLLDNQPPTQGSSIILQFIIIN
;
A
#
# COMPACT_ATOMS: atom_id res chain seq x y z
N SER A 1 49.16 7.27 46.12
CA SER A 1 48.33 6.10 46.05
C SER A 1 47.62 6.05 44.71
N PRO A 2 47.49 4.90 44.11
CA PRO A 2 46.81 4.81 42.84
C PRO A 2 45.35 5.16 42.97
N GLY A 3 44.81 5.73 41.93
CA GLY A 3 43.41 6.08 41.90
C GLY A 3 42.52 4.85 41.77
N VAL A 4 41.25 5.06 42.06
CA VAL A 4 40.27 4.00 41.93
C VAL A 4 39.86 3.91 40.46
N THR A 5 39.71 2.68 40.00
CA THR A 5 39.19 2.44 38.65
C THR A 5 37.76 3.01 38.57
N GLY A 6 37.51 3.71 37.54
CA GLY A 6 36.16 4.23 37.32
C GLY A 6 35.16 3.10 37.10
N PRO A 7 33.89 3.42 37.26
CA PRO A 7 32.84 2.42 36.98
C PRO A 7 32.80 2.06 35.53
N THR A 8 32.32 0.85 35.26
CA THR A 8 32.04 0.44 33.88
C THR A 8 30.99 1.37 33.27
N GLY A 9 31.16 1.68 32.01
CA GLY A 9 30.16 2.50 31.30
C GLY A 9 28.80 1.87 31.29
N LEU A 10 27.82 2.70 31.13
CA LEU A 10 26.43 2.20 31.05
C LEU A 10 26.17 1.46 29.75
N THR A 11 25.28 0.50 29.83
CA THR A 11 24.79 -0.18 28.63
C THR A 11 24.10 0.83 27.73
N GLY A 12 24.31 0.70 26.44
CA GLY A 12 23.66 1.57 25.47
C GLY A 12 22.15 1.47 25.49
N SER A 13 21.52 2.53 25.04
CA SER A 13 20.07 2.54 24.95
C SER A 13 19.57 1.53 23.90
N PRO A 14 18.38 0.97 24.12
CA PRO A 14 17.78 0.13 23.08
C PRO A 14 17.61 0.92 21.80
N GLY A 15 17.68 0.22 20.70
CA GLY A 15 17.46 0.81 19.41
C GLY A 15 16.02 1.30 19.24
N VAL A 16 15.85 2.20 18.32
CA VAL A 16 14.53 2.72 18.01
C VAL A 16 13.81 1.75 17.09
N THR A 17 12.56 1.45 17.45
CA THR A 17 11.71 0.68 16.55
C THR A 17 11.25 1.60 15.43
N GLY A 18 11.60 1.27 14.24
CA GLY A 18 11.20 2.06 13.09
C GLY A 18 10.16 1.33 12.25
N PRO A 19 9.29 2.06 11.56
CA PRO A 19 8.37 1.43 10.63
C PRO A 19 9.10 0.75 9.47
N THR A 20 10.35 1.13 9.22
CA THR A 20 11.15 0.57 8.14
C THR A 20 12.35 -0.23 8.64
N GLY A 21 12.40 -0.54 9.94
CA GLY A 21 13.49 -1.33 10.49
C GLY A 21 14.81 -0.59 10.57
N LEU A 22 14.79 0.59 11.14
CA LEU A 22 16.01 1.35 11.29
C LEU A 22 16.93 0.73 12.33
N THR A 23 18.23 0.96 12.13
CA THR A 23 19.23 0.55 13.11
C THR A 23 18.99 1.30 14.42
N GLY A 24 19.15 0.61 15.54
CA GLY A 24 19.00 1.22 16.84
C GLY A 24 20.06 2.29 17.12
N SER A 25 19.77 3.12 18.07
CA SER A 25 20.69 4.15 18.48
C SER A 25 21.93 3.54 19.12
N SER A 26 23.06 4.22 18.94
CA SER A 26 24.27 3.85 19.64
C SER A 26 24.11 4.02 21.14
N GLY A 27 24.75 3.19 21.91
CA GLY A 27 24.76 3.31 23.34
C GLY A 27 25.48 4.55 23.81
N VAL A 28 25.23 4.88 25.03
CA VAL A 28 25.90 6.01 25.69
C VAL A 28 27.27 5.58 26.15
N THR A 29 28.27 6.43 25.90
CA THR A 29 29.60 6.20 26.43
C THR A 29 29.55 6.24 27.95
N GLY A 30 30.20 5.27 28.56
CA GLY A 30 30.27 5.24 30.04
C GLY A 30 30.93 6.46 30.61
N PRO A 31 30.64 6.74 31.84
CA PRO A 31 31.28 7.90 32.51
C PRO A 31 32.77 7.65 32.69
N THR A 32 33.48 8.74 32.72
CA THR A 32 34.88 8.69 33.08
C THR A 32 35.04 8.13 34.51
N GLY A 33 36.01 7.31 34.70
CA GLY A 33 36.31 6.80 36.02
C GLY A 33 36.45 7.90 37.02
N LEU A 34 35.94 7.64 38.24
CA LEU A 34 36.01 8.60 39.27
C LEU A 34 37.43 8.70 39.84
N THR A 35 37.57 9.73 40.62
CA THR A 35 38.79 10.22 41.12
C THR A 35 39.72 9.15 41.63
N GLY A 36 40.76 9.15 41.15
CA GLY A 36 41.96 8.48 41.52
C GLY A 36 43.01 9.15 40.72
N SER A 37 44.18 8.83 40.97
CA SER A 37 45.24 9.46 40.22
C SER A 37 46.17 8.40 39.65
N PRO A 38 45.99 8.09 38.45
CA PRO A 38 44.89 8.34 37.56
C PRO A 38 43.82 7.26 37.71
N GLY A 39 42.56 7.65 37.62
CA GLY A 39 41.49 6.70 37.47
C GLY A 39 41.43 6.17 36.07
N ILE A 40 40.70 5.11 35.89
CA ILE A 40 40.48 4.52 34.60
C ILE A 40 39.13 5.02 34.05
N THR A 41 39.15 5.41 32.80
CA THR A 41 37.90 5.80 32.15
C THR A 41 36.97 4.57 32.06
N GLY A 42 35.73 4.78 32.38
CA GLY A 42 34.72 3.74 32.26
C GLY A 42 34.63 3.20 30.82
N ALA A 43 34.16 2.00 30.71
CA ALA A 43 33.99 1.40 29.38
C ALA A 43 32.87 2.11 28.61
N THR A 44 33.04 2.13 27.32
CA THR A 44 31.96 2.65 26.46
C THR A 44 30.75 1.74 26.58
N GLY A 45 29.58 2.34 26.68
CA GLY A 45 28.35 1.59 26.70
C GLY A 45 28.15 0.78 25.42
N LEU A 46 27.38 -0.26 25.54
CA LEU A 46 27.09 -1.10 24.39
C LEU A 46 26.22 -0.34 23.39
N THR A 47 26.42 -0.71 22.12
CA THR A 47 25.53 -0.19 21.07
C THR A 47 24.13 -0.73 21.31
N GLY A 48 23.14 0.13 21.15
CA GLY A 48 21.75 -0.29 21.25
C GLY A 48 21.40 -1.34 20.21
N ALA A 49 20.39 -2.12 20.50
CA ALA A 49 19.94 -3.14 19.57
C ALA A 49 19.41 -2.50 18.31
N THR A 50 19.57 -3.21 17.20
CA THR A 50 18.93 -2.81 15.95
C THR A 50 17.43 -2.90 16.11
N GLY A 51 16.72 -1.85 15.68
CA GLY A 51 15.26 -1.88 15.70
C GLY A 51 14.73 -2.98 14.79
N PRO A 52 13.53 -3.44 15.06
CA PRO A 52 12.93 -4.48 14.24
C PRO A 52 12.69 -3.96 12.82
N THR A 53 12.69 -4.88 11.87
CA THR A 53 12.33 -4.55 10.50
C THR A 53 10.87 -4.10 10.47
N GLY A 54 10.61 -3.01 9.77
CA GLY A 54 9.25 -2.54 9.58
C GLY A 54 8.44 -3.61 8.84
N VAL A 55 7.18 -3.72 9.20
CA VAL A 55 6.28 -4.66 8.57
C VAL A 55 5.52 -3.94 7.47
N ILE A 56 5.67 -4.45 6.24
CA ILE A 56 4.82 -4.00 5.14
C ILE A 56 3.61 -4.92 5.16
N GLY A 57 2.48 -4.40 5.65
CA GLY A 57 1.24 -5.15 5.66
C GLY A 57 0.72 -5.34 4.24
N PRO A 58 -0.27 -6.20 4.05
CA PRO A 58 -0.91 -6.33 2.75
C PRO A 58 -1.51 -5.00 2.33
N ILE A 59 -1.38 -4.68 1.04
CA ILE A 59 -1.98 -3.47 0.49
C ILE A 59 -3.48 -3.70 0.44
N THR A 60 -4.23 -2.86 1.16
CA THR A 60 -5.69 -2.95 1.14
C THR A 60 -6.23 -2.35 -0.15
N THR A 61 -7.12 -3.07 -0.78
CA THR A 61 -7.77 -2.61 -1.99
C THR A 61 -9.28 -2.76 -1.85
N THR A 62 -9.99 -1.87 -2.53
CA THR A 62 -11.43 -2.00 -2.72
C THR A 62 -11.65 -2.42 -4.17
N ASN A 63 -12.45 -3.45 -4.36
CA ASN A 63 -12.73 -4.01 -5.67
C ASN A 63 -14.24 -3.92 -5.91
N LEU A 64 -14.63 -3.07 -6.85
CA LEU A 64 -16.02 -2.87 -7.20
C LEU A 64 -16.26 -3.36 -8.63
N LEU A 65 -17.36 -4.06 -8.84
CA LEU A 65 -17.71 -4.61 -10.15
C LEU A 65 -19.06 -4.07 -10.58
N PHE A 66 -19.09 -3.50 -11.78
CA PHE A 66 -20.31 -3.08 -12.44
C PHE A 66 -20.68 -4.12 -13.49
N TYR A 67 -21.86 -4.71 -13.36
CA TYR A 67 -22.31 -5.78 -14.23
C TYR A 67 -23.44 -5.29 -15.11
N THR A 68 -23.36 -5.61 -16.39
CA THR A 68 -24.49 -5.42 -17.33
C THR A 68 -24.38 -6.45 -18.44
N PHE A 69 -25.37 -6.47 -19.30
CA PHE A 69 -25.41 -7.35 -20.47
C PHE A 69 -25.70 -6.53 -21.72
N SER A 70 -25.08 -6.94 -22.83
CA SER A 70 -25.32 -6.28 -24.11
C SER A 70 -26.71 -6.59 -24.65
N ASP A 71 -27.36 -5.57 -25.19
CA ASP A 71 -28.61 -5.73 -25.92
C ASP A 71 -28.38 -6.00 -27.43
N GLY A 72 -27.12 -6.04 -27.84
CA GLY A 72 -26.74 -6.25 -29.23
C GLY A 72 -26.74 -5.00 -30.08
N GLU A 73 -27.08 -3.85 -29.52
CA GLU A 73 -27.23 -2.63 -30.30
C GLU A 73 -26.44 -1.45 -29.76
N LYS A 74 -26.42 -1.25 -28.43
CA LYS A 74 -25.81 -0.03 -27.88
C LYS A 74 -24.34 -0.18 -27.59
N LEU A 75 -23.64 0.95 -27.67
CA LEU A 75 -22.21 1.08 -27.35
C LEU A 75 -22.00 1.93 -26.11
N ILE A 76 -23.03 2.56 -25.59
CA ILE A 76 -22.96 3.44 -24.41
C ILE A 76 -23.80 2.84 -23.29
N TYR A 77 -23.16 2.64 -22.14
CA TYR A 77 -23.79 2.11 -20.93
C TYR A 77 -23.70 3.15 -19.83
N THR A 78 -24.74 3.24 -19.04
CA THR A 78 -24.84 4.20 -17.95
C THR A 78 -25.14 3.50 -16.64
N ASP A 79 -25.18 4.26 -15.54
CA ASP A 79 -25.50 3.72 -14.22
C ASP A 79 -26.81 2.92 -14.23
N SER A 80 -27.79 3.37 -15.01
CA SER A 80 -29.08 2.69 -15.09
C SER A 80 -29.02 1.30 -15.71
N ASP A 81 -27.95 0.98 -16.41
CA ASP A 81 -27.75 -0.34 -17.00
C ASP A 81 -27.18 -1.35 -16.02
N GLY A 82 -26.70 -0.88 -14.87
CA GLY A 82 -26.07 -1.74 -13.87
C GLY A 82 -27.08 -2.65 -13.18
N ILE A 83 -26.62 -3.85 -12.87
CA ILE A 83 -27.44 -4.85 -12.18
C ILE A 83 -27.04 -4.85 -10.72
N ALA A 84 -27.88 -4.25 -9.88
CA ALA A 84 -27.59 -4.08 -8.45
C ALA A 84 -27.39 -5.41 -7.73
N GLN A 85 -28.01 -6.47 -8.23
CA GLN A 85 -27.88 -7.80 -7.64
C GLN A 85 -26.45 -8.34 -7.71
N TYR A 86 -25.67 -7.92 -8.71
CA TYR A 86 -24.35 -8.48 -8.95
C TYR A 86 -23.21 -7.54 -8.56
N GLY A 87 -23.47 -6.27 -8.35
CA GLY A 87 -22.41 -5.34 -8.02
C GLY A 87 -22.87 -3.91 -7.84
N THR A 88 -21.94 -2.97 -8.06
CA THR A 88 -22.28 -1.56 -7.96
C THR A 88 -23.13 -1.12 -9.14
N THR A 89 -23.97 -0.10 -8.92
CA THR A 89 -24.78 0.49 -9.99
C THR A 89 -24.22 1.83 -10.43
N HIS A 90 -23.02 2.19 -9.97
CA HIS A 90 -22.39 3.45 -10.36
C HIS A 90 -21.08 3.19 -11.09
N ILE A 91 -20.93 3.79 -12.26
CA ILE A 91 -19.71 3.76 -13.04
C ILE A 91 -18.83 4.90 -12.55
N LEU A 92 -17.72 4.53 -11.91
CA LEU A 92 -16.80 5.50 -11.33
C LEU A 92 -15.88 6.10 -12.41
N PRO A 93 -15.57 7.41 -12.30
CA PRO A 93 -14.62 8.02 -13.24
C PRO A 93 -13.20 7.56 -12.96
N PRO A 94 -12.31 7.60 -13.97
CA PRO A 94 -10.92 7.13 -13.80
C PRO A 94 -10.13 7.87 -12.74
N ASP A 95 -10.48 9.12 -12.42
CA ASP A 95 -9.75 9.90 -11.41
C ASP A 95 -10.10 9.51 -9.97
N GLU A 96 -11.14 8.70 -9.78
CA GLU A 96 -11.52 8.22 -8.44
C GLU A 96 -11.03 6.80 -8.15
N VAL A 97 -10.41 6.13 -9.12
CA VAL A 97 -9.98 4.75 -8.98
C VAL A 97 -8.52 4.61 -9.41
N SER A 98 -7.88 3.54 -8.93
CA SER A 98 -6.49 3.26 -9.29
C SER A 98 -6.38 2.55 -10.63
N TYR A 99 -7.26 1.58 -10.87
CA TYR A 99 -7.28 0.80 -12.10
C TYR A 99 -8.70 0.49 -12.52
N ILE A 100 -8.92 0.44 -13.83
CA ILE A 100 -10.19 0.02 -14.44
C ILE A 100 -9.88 -1.09 -15.42
N ASN A 101 -10.65 -2.17 -15.36
CA ASN A 101 -10.59 -3.26 -16.32
C ASN A 101 -11.98 -3.53 -16.86
N LEU A 102 -12.06 -3.76 -18.16
CA LEU A 102 -13.31 -4.12 -18.81
C LEU A 102 -13.22 -5.55 -19.30
N PHE A 103 -14.23 -6.34 -18.97
CA PHE A 103 -14.35 -7.73 -19.45
C PHE A 103 -15.63 -7.87 -20.25
N ILE A 104 -15.53 -8.44 -21.43
CA ILE A 104 -16.68 -8.80 -22.23
C ILE A 104 -16.63 -10.32 -22.44
N ASN A 105 -17.68 -11.00 -22.00
CA ASN A 105 -17.72 -12.47 -21.98
C ASN A 105 -16.50 -13.09 -21.28
N GLY A 106 -16.02 -12.43 -20.22
CA GLY A 106 -14.87 -12.90 -19.46
C GLY A 106 -13.51 -12.59 -20.08
N ILE A 107 -13.47 -11.88 -21.19
CA ILE A 107 -12.23 -11.54 -21.88
C ILE A 107 -11.88 -10.08 -21.60
N LEU A 108 -10.67 -9.86 -21.08
CA LEU A 108 -10.17 -8.50 -20.79
C LEU A 108 -10.04 -7.72 -22.11
N GLN A 109 -10.58 -6.52 -22.11
CA GLN A 109 -10.53 -5.65 -23.28
C GLN A 109 -9.37 -4.67 -23.18
N PRO A 110 -8.68 -4.39 -24.29
CA PRO A 110 -7.65 -3.36 -24.28
C PRO A 110 -8.25 -1.96 -24.11
N GLN A 111 -7.57 -1.11 -23.36
CA GLN A 111 -8.08 0.22 -23.04
C GLN A 111 -8.44 1.09 -24.26
N PRO A 112 -7.69 1.03 -25.38
CA PRO A 112 -8.08 1.83 -26.55
C PRO A 112 -9.47 1.49 -27.12
N LEU A 113 -10.06 0.35 -26.76
CA LEU A 113 -11.35 -0.07 -27.29
C LEU A 113 -12.54 0.43 -26.43
N TYR A 114 -12.26 1.12 -25.34
CA TYR A 114 -13.34 1.66 -24.50
C TYR A 114 -12.91 2.92 -23.77
N GLN A 115 -13.89 3.69 -23.31
CA GLN A 115 -13.68 4.90 -22.53
C GLN A 115 -14.63 4.90 -21.35
N VAL A 116 -14.14 5.28 -20.18
CA VAL A 116 -14.95 5.38 -18.96
C VAL A 116 -14.94 6.82 -18.50
N SER A 117 -16.11 7.30 -18.16
CA SER A 117 -16.30 8.60 -17.53
C SER A 117 -17.27 8.45 -16.37
N ASN A 118 -17.54 9.54 -15.65
CA ASN A 118 -18.43 9.47 -14.52
C ASN A 118 -19.85 9.07 -14.97
N GLY A 119 -20.28 7.90 -14.54
CA GLY A 119 -21.59 7.37 -14.85
C GLY A 119 -21.76 6.80 -16.25
N GLN A 120 -20.69 6.65 -17.01
CA GLN A 120 -20.81 6.23 -18.40
C GLN A 120 -19.63 5.37 -18.86
N LEU A 121 -19.96 4.27 -19.54
CA LEU A 121 -18.99 3.45 -20.27
C LEU A 121 -19.32 3.54 -21.75
N THR A 122 -18.32 3.88 -22.56
CA THR A 122 -18.47 3.95 -24.02
C THR A 122 -17.55 2.92 -24.66
N LEU A 123 -18.13 2.04 -25.47
CA LEU A 123 -17.36 1.10 -26.28
C LEU A 123 -16.98 1.79 -27.58
N LEU A 124 -15.69 1.77 -27.89
CA LEU A 124 -15.16 2.48 -29.07
C LEU A 124 -15.03 1.57 -30.29
N ASP A 125 -15.53 0.36 -30.19
CA ASP A 125 -15.58 -0.58 -31.32
C ASP A 125 -16.68 -0.16 -32.30
N ASN A 126 -16.52 -0.58 -33.57
CA ASN A 126 -17.48 -0.30 -34.62
C ASN A 126 -18.78 -1.11 -34.48
N GLN A 127 -18.72 -2.18 -33.74
CA GLN A 127 -19.88 -3.07 -33.56
C GLN A 127 -20.12 -3.33 -32.09
N PRO A 128 -21.38 -3.32 -31.65
CA PRO A 128 -21.70 -3.68 -30.28
C PRO A 128 -21.45 -5.18 -30.04
N PRO A 129 -21.22 -5.57 -28.77
CA PRO A 129 -21.16 -6.98 -28.43
C PRO A 129 -22.45 -7.69 -28.77
N THR A 130 -22.37 -8.99 -29.03
CA THR A 130 -23.54 -9.81 -29.30
C THR A 130 -24.54 -9.72 -28.14
N GLN A 131 -25.82 -9.74 -28.46
CA GLN A 131 -26.86 -9.71 -27.45
C GLN A 131 -26.66 -10.81 -26.40
N GLY A 132 -26.78 -10.44 -25.12
CA GLY A 132 -26.57 -11.38 -24.02
C GLY A 132 -25.13 -11.48 -23.56
N SER A 133 -24.19 -10.83 -24.24
CA SER A 133 -22.79 -10.81 -23.79
C SER A 133 -22.68 -10.13 -22.44
N SER A 134 -21.95 -10.74 -21.51
CA SER A 134 -21.70 -10.12 -20.23
C SER A 134 -20.69 -8.99 -20.38
N ILE A 135 -20.95 -7.89 -19.70
CA ILE A 135 -20.07 -6.73 -19.66
C ILE A 135 -19.80 -6.44 -18.17
N ILE A 136 -18.54 -6.58 -17.78
CA ILE A 136 -18.13 -6.37 -16.39
C ILE A 136 -17.06 -5.29 -16.38
N LEU A 137 -17.35 -4.21 -15.68
CA LEU A 137 -16.40 -3.12 -15.49
C LEU A 137 -15.87 -3.19 -14.06
N GLN A 138 -14.58 -3.42 -13.93
CA GLN A 138 -13.94 -3.60 -12.63
C GLN A 138 -13.21 -2.33 -12.24
N PHE A 139 -13.46 -1.87 -11.02
CA PHE A 139 -12.78 -0.73 -10.43
C PHE A 139 -11.93 -1.21 -9.25
N ILE A 140 -10.65 -0.94 -9.30
CA ILE A 140 -9.71 -1.27 -8.22
C ILE A 140 -9.21 0.02 -7.61
N ILE A 141 -9.45 0.18 -6.31
CA ILE A 141 -9.03 1.34 -5.54
C ILE A 141 -8.00 0.87 -4.53
N ILE A 142 -6.79 1.40 -4.62
CA ILE A 142 -5.73 1.11 -3.65
C ILE A 142 -5.88 2.12 -2.52
N ASN A 143 -6.17 1.59 -1.33
CA ASN A 143 -6.40 2.42 -0.15
C ASN A 143 -5.10 2.81 0.56
#